data_fab4e6b93785dfcab6e0db1debef2e17
#
_entry.id   fab4e6b93785dfcab6e0db1debef2e17
#
_cell.length_a   1.000
_cell.length_b   1.000
_cell.length_c   1.000
_cell.angle_alpha   90.00
_cell.angle_beta   90.00
_cell.angle_gamma   90.00
#
_symmetry.space_group_name_H-M   'P 1'
#
loop_
_entity.id
_entity.type
_entity.pdbx_description
1 polymer ?
#
loop_
_entity_poly.entity_id
_entity_poly.type
_entity_poly.pdbx_seq_one_letter_code
_entity_poly.pdbx_strand_id
1 'polypeptide(L)'
;MHQLWKQLPFLFKLQGLLLVTAGFSTLLVVNVFAHQGYERVAFAIPAAEYRSVPWQSEVDAFGARVSQAFGVRRSTANEFANWILEASLRQDIDPELLASLVHTESTFRKEALSAVGAIGPAQVRPHYWSGFCGSSNLHDPAENIYCGAQVLSHLRDRCGNDICALRAYNIGMYSNEVQAAQRYVAKIDWARDRLRSHAL
;
A
#
# COMPACT_ATOMS: atom_id res chain seq x y z
N MET A 1 13.46 -57.78 42.87
CA MET A 1 13.97 -56.45 42.47
C MET A 1 14.36 -55.58 43.71
N HIS A 2 13.70 -55.68 44.83
CA HIS A 2 13.97 -54.81 46.01
C HIS A 2 15.32 -55.04 46.72
N GLN A 3 15.95 -56.25 46.60
CA GLN A 3 17.24 -56.53 47.21
C GLN A 3 18.45 -56.02 46.41
N LEU A 4 18.36 -55.94 45.08
CA LEU A 4 19.45 -55.44 44.22
C LEU A 4 19.69 -53.93 44.39
N TRP A 5 18.63 -53.17 44.67
CA TRP A 5 18.71 -51.71 44.90
C TRP A 5 19.50 -51.36 46.22
N LYS A 6 19.47 -52.24 47.26
CA LYS A 6 20.17 -51.99 48.53
C LYS A 6 21.67 -52.07 48.36
N GLN A 7 22.20 -52.87 47.48
CA GLN A 7 23.64 -53.12 47.30
C GLN A 7 24.34 -52.13 46.32
N LEU A 8 23.60 -51.25 45.61
CA LEU A 8 24.18 -50.29 44.71
C LEU A 8 24.86 -49.14 45.49
N PRO A 9 26.07 -48.70 45.08
CA PRO A 9 26.72 -47.51 45.60
C PRO A 9 25.83 -46.29 45.54
N PHE A 10 25.93 -45.37 46.47
CA PHE A 10 25.10 -44.16 46.58
C PHE A 10 25.08 -43.33 45.28
N LEU A 11 26.23 -43.26 44.63
CA LEU A 11 26.36 -42.54 43.32
C LEU A 11 25.46 -43.12 42.24
N PHE A 12 25.35 -44.43 42.13
CA PHE A 12 24.48 -45.07 41.13
C PHE A 12 22.99 -44.89 41.46
N LYS A 13 22.64 -44.81 42.74
CA LYS A 13 21.25 -44.48 43.14
C LYS A 13 20.88 -43.06 42.80
N LEU A 14 21.81 -42.11 43.00
CA LEU A 14 21.63 -40.70 42.66
C LEU A 14 21.53 -40.53 41.15
N GLN A 15 22.37 -41.19 40.38
CA GLN A 15 22.37 -41.14 38.92
C GLN A 15 21.08 -41.73 38.32
N GLY A 16 20.59 -42.84 38.88
CA GLY A 16 19.32 -43.42 38.49
C GLY A 16 18.13 -42.51 38.81
N LEU A 17 18.14 -41.83 39.95
CA LEU A 17 17.10 -40.86 40.30
C LEU A 17 17.09 -39.66 39.37
N LEU A 18 18.27 -39.14 39.00
CA LEU A 18 18.42 -38.02 38.06
C LEU A 18 17.92 -38.38 36.65
N LEU A 19 18.19 -39.60 36.18
CA LEU A 19 17.69 -40.04 34.87
C LEU A 19 16.16 -40.21 34.87
N VAL A 20 15.57 -40.73 35.95
CA VAL A 20 14.11 -40.85 36.07
C VAL A 20 13.44 -39.48 36.11
N THR A 21 14.00 -38.54 36.89
CA THR A 21 13.44 -37.17 36.98
C THR A 21 13.60 -36.42 35.65
N ALA A 22 14.72 -36.57 34.95
CA ALA A 22 14.92 -36.00 33.62
C ALA A 22 13.94 -36.58 32.59
N GLY A 23 13.73 -37.89 32.59
CA GLY A 23 12.77 -38.56 31.72
C GLY A 23 11.32 -38.13 31.98
N PHE A 24 10.96 -37.93 33.26
CA PHE A 24 9.62 -37.45 33.62
C PHE A 24 9.41 -36.00 33.21
N SER A 25 10.43 -35.15 33.34
CA SER A 25 10.39 -33.75 32.91
C SER A 25 10.25 -33.63 31.40
N THR A 26 10.98 -34.46 30.63
CA THR A 26 10.87 -34.44 29.16
C THR A 26 9.49 -34.92 28.71
N LEU A 27 8.91 -35.94 29.33
CA LEU A 27 7.55 -36.42 29.05
C LEU A 27 6.49 -35.36 29.36
N LEU A 28 6.64 -34.61 30.45
CA LEU A 28 5.75 -33.50 30.80
C LEU A 28 5.83 -32.37 29.76
N VAL A 29 7.03 -31.98 29.37
CA VAL A 29 7.24 -30.93 28.37
C VAL A 29 6.63 -31.35 27.03
N VAL A 30 6.91 -32.56 26.56
CA VAL A 30 6.34 -33.06 25.29
C VAL A 30 4.80 -33.11 25.36
N ASN A 31 4.22 -33.53 26.49
CA ASN A 31 2.77 -33.59 26.69
C ASN A 31 2.15 -32.19 26.70
N VAL A 32 2.78 -31.20 27.32
CA VAL A 32 2.32 -29.80 27.30
C VAL A 32 2.36 -29.23 25.89
N PHE A 33 3.43 -29.45 25.11
CA PHE A 33 3.52 -29.02 23.73
C PHE A 33 2.59 -29.80 22.79
N ALA A 34 2.33 -31.07 23.04
CA ALA A 34 1.39 -31.86 22.24
C ALA A 34 -0.09 -31.48 22.51
N HIS A 35 -0.39 -30.95 23.72
CA HIS A 35 -1.75 -30.46 24.05
C HIS A 35 -1.96 -28.98 23.81
N GLN A 36 -0.93 -28.20 23.50
CA GLN A 36 -1.12 -26.92 22.85
C GLN A 36 -1.57 -27.21 21.43
N GLY A 37 -2.87 -27.41 21.27
CA GLY A 37 -3.48 -27.50 19.96
C GLY A 37 -2.99 -26.30 19.17
N TYR A 38 -2.27 -26.56 18.07
CA TYR A 38 -2.05 -25.53 17.08
C TYR A 38 -3.43 -25.07 16.65
N GLU A 39 -3.90 -23.95 17.19
CA GLU A 39 -5.01 -23.24 16.55
C GLU A 39 -4.55 -23.04 15.11
N ARG A 40 -5.11 -23.83 14.22
CA ARG A 40 -4.99 -23.57 12.79
C ARG A 40 -5.64 -22.20 12.62
N VAL A 41 -4.82 -21.16 12.52
CA VAL A 41 -5.29 -19.87 12.06
C VAL A 41 -5.84 -20.14 10.66
N ALA A 42 -7.14 -20.37 10.60
CA ALA A 42 -7.84 -20.43 9.33
C ALA A 42 -7.73 -19.02 8.74
N PHE A 43 -6.79 -18.83 7.84
CA PHE A 43 -6.82 -17.68 6.96
C PHE A 43 -8.10 -17.84 6.13
N ALA A 44 -9.18 -17.22 6.60
CA ALA A 44 -10.32 -16.97 5.75
C ALA A 44 -9.82 -16.00 4.68
N ILE A 45 -9.47 -16.54 3.51
CA ILE A 45 -9.28 -15.70 2.31
C ILE A 45 -10.67 -15.07 2.12
N PRO A 46 -10.82 -13.74 2.26
CA PRO A 46 -12.08 -13.10 1.97
C PRO A 46 -12.51 -13.58 0.58
N ALA A 47 -13.74 -14.06 0.45
CA ALA A 47 -14.30 -14.37 -0.85
C ALA A 47 -14.08 -13.11 -1.71
N ALA A 48 -13.41 -13.28 -2.86
CA ALA A 48 -13.20 -12.17 -3.77
C ALA A 48 -14.57 -11.52 -3.99
N GLU A 49 -14.72 -10.26 -3.56
CA GLU A 49 -15.93 -9.52 -3.80
C GLU A 49 -16.19 -9.59 -5.30
N TYR A 50 -17.28 -10.24 -5.67
CA TYR A 50 -17.65 -10.39 -7.07
C TYR A 50 -17.98 -9.00 -7.60
N ARG A 51 -17.04 -8.41 -8.33
CA ARG A 51 -17.26 -7.14 -9.01
C ARG A 51 -18.41 -7.32 -10.00
N SER A 52 -19.50 -6.65 -9.77
CA SER A 52 -20.69 -6.71 -10.64
C SER A 52 -20.40 -6.17 -12.05
N VAL A 53 -19.37 -5.36 -12.20
CA VAL A 53 -18.94 -4.74 -13.46
C VAL A 53 -17.56 -5.26 -13.86
N PRO A 54 -17.36 -5.74 -15.10
CA PRO A 54 -16.04 -6.13 -15.59
C PRO A 54 -15.04 -4.97 -15.51
N TRP A 55 -13.81 -5.25 -15.11
CA TRP A 55 -12.75 -4.25 -14.98
C TRP A 55 -12.62 -3.32 -16.20
N GLN A 56 -12.66 -3.90 -17.40
CA GLN A 56 -12.54 -3.11 -18.62
C GLN A 56 -13.68 -2.11 -18.78
N SER A 57 -14.89 -2.46 -18.36
CA SER A 57 -16.03 -1.53 -18.41
C SER A 57 -15.86 -0.37 -17.42
N GLU A 58 -15.25 -0.60 -16.27
CA GLU A 58 -14.89 0.47 -15.31
C GLU A 58 -13.83 1.39 -15.92
N VAL A 59 -12.78 0.82 -16.53
CA VAL A 59 -11.73 1.58 -17.23
C VAL A 59 -12.31 2.43 -18.35
N ASP A 60 -13.20 1.86 -19.17
CA ASP A 60 -13.82 2.56 -20.30
C ASP A 60 -14.75 3.69 -19.83
N ALA A 61 -15.52 3.47 -18.77
CA ALA A 61 -16.39 4.47 -18.18
C ALA A 61 -15.57 5.61 -17.54
N PHE A 62 -14.56 5.28 -16.73
CA PHE A 62 -13.71 6.29 -16.11
C PHE A 62 -12.88 7.06 -17.13
N GLY A 63 -12.31 6.39 -18.13
CA GLY A 63 -11.60 7.01 -19.24
C GLY A 63 -12.48 7.92 -20.07
N ALA A 64 -13.80 7.59 -20.24
CA ALA A 64 -14.76 8.50 -20.88
C ALA A 64 -14.89 9.81 -20.12
N ARG A 65 -15.06 9.72 -18.81
CA ARG A 65 -15.17 10.89 -17.94
C ARG A 65 -13.91 11.75 -17.99
N VAL A 66 -12.73 11.15 -17.89
CA VAL A 66 -11.44 11.85 -18.00
C VAL A 66 -11.31 12.55 -19.36
N SER A 67 -11.67 11.86 -20.45
CA SER A 67 -11.63 12.42 -21.80
C SER A 67 -12.56 13.62 -21.94
N GLN A 68 -13.80 13.53 -21.47
CA GLN A 68 -14.78 14.60 -21.52
C GLN A 68 -14.42 15.78 -20.63
N ALA A 69 -14.00 15.48 -19.39
CA ALA A 69 -13.68 16.52 -18.42
C ALA A 69 -12.44 17.36 -18.84
N PHE A 70 -11.42 16.71 -19.39
CA PHE A 70 -10.12 17.36 -19.59
C PHE A 70 -9.69 17.47 -21.05
N GLY A 71 -10.50 17.00 -22.00
CA GLY A 71 -10.18 17.04 -23.43
C GLY A 71 -9.03 16.12 -23.84
N VAL A 72 -8.72 15.11 -23.03
CA VAL A 72 -7.70 14.11 -23.33
C VAL A 72 -8.22 13.13 -24.39
N ARG A 73 -7.38 12.74 -25.36
CA ARG A 73 -7.76 11.72 -26.34
C ARG A 73 -8.23 10.44 -25.63
N ARG A 74 -9.31 9.83 -26.12
CA ARG A 74 -9.95 8.68 -25.50
C ARG A 74 -9.00 7.51 -25.24
N SER A 75 -8.12 7.18 -26.19
CA SER A 75 -7.13 6.12 -25.99
C SER A 75 -6.18 6.43 -24.84
N THR A 76 -5.65 7.64 -24.78
CA THR A 76 -4.80 8.10 -23.68
C THR A 76 -5.58 8.11 -22.36
N ALA A 77 -6.81 8.61 -22.37
CA ALA A 77 -7.65 8.64 -21.18
C ALA A 77 -7.93 7.23 -20.62
N ASN A 78 -8.13 6.22 -21.49
CA ASN A 78 -8.33 4.83 -21.07
C ASN A 78 -7.04 4.22 -20.49
N GLU A 79 -5.87 4.51 -21.05
CA GLU A 79 -4.60 4.06 -20.47
C GLU A 79 -4.42 4.63 -19.05
N PHE A 80 -4.62 5.94 -18.89
CA PHE A 80 -4.55 6.59 -17.57
C PHE A 80 -5.63 6.08 -16.62
N ALA A 81 -6.83 5.84 -17.10
CA ALA A 81 -7.92 5.28 -16.31
C ALA A 81 -7.53 3.93 -15.70
N ASN A 82 -6.92 3.04 -16.51
CA ASN A 82 -6.47 1.74 -16.02
C ASN A 82 -5.44 1.89 -14.89
N TRP A 83 -4.40 2.69 -15.08
CA TRP A 83 -3.35 2.91 -14.08
C TRP A 83 -3.88 3.59 -12.81
N ILE A 84 -4.74 4.60 -12.97
CA ILE A 84 -5.32 5.36 -11.85
C ILE A 84 -6.25 4.48 -11.03
N LEU A 85 -7.17 3.74 -11.66
CA LEU A 85 -8.09 2.84 -10.96
C LEU A 85 -7.34 1.76 -10.19
N GLU A 86 -6.33 1.14 -10.81
CA GLU A 86 -5.52 0.11 -10.14
C GLU A 86 -4.71 0.70 -8.98
N ALA A 87 -4.05 1.84 -9.17
CA ALA A 87 -3.28 2.51 -8.12
C ALA A 87 -4.19 2.96 -6.96
N SER A 88 -5.36 3.49 -7.27
CA SER A 88 -6.38 3.90 -6.29
C SER A 88 -6.86 2.73 -5.44
N LEU A 89 -7.16 1.61 -6.07
CA LEU A 89 -7.58 0.39 -5.38
C LEU A 89 -6.49 -0.13 -4.43
N ARG A 90 -5.23 -0.14 -4.87
CA ARG A 90 -4.10 -0.63 -4.08
C ARG A 90 -3.76 0.26 -2.88
N GLN A 91 -4.00 1.57 -2.99
CA GLN A 91 -3.60 2.57 -2.00
C GLN A 91 -4.78 3.14 -1.21
N ASP A 92 -5.99 2.60 -1.42
CA ASP A 92 -7.24 3.09 -0.82
C ASP A 92 -7.42 4.61 -1.01
N ILE A 93 -7.20 5.08 -2.24
CA ILE A 93 -7.37 6.49 -2.64
C ILE A 93 -8.58 6.60 -3.56
N ASP A 94 -9.36 7.67 -3.40
CA ASP A 94 -10.42 8.00 -4.34
C ASP A 94 -9.82 8.20 -5.76
N PRO A 95 -10.26 7.43 -6.77
CA PRO A 95 -9.73 7.54 -8.12
C PRO A 95 -9.94 8.92 -8.75
N GLU A 96 -10.98 9.66 -8.35
CA GLU A 96 -11.20 11.03 -8.81
C GLU A 96 -10.16 11.99 -8.23
N LEU A 97 -9.76 11.77 -6.97
CA LEU A 97 -8.68 12.52 -6.34
C LEU A 97 -7.34 12.27 -7.04
N LEU A 98 -7.01 11.00 -7.32
CA LEU A 98 -5.76 10.65 -7.99
C LEU A 98 -5.73 11.17 -9.44
N ALA A 99 -6.84 11.07 -10.17
CA ALA A 99 -6.95 11.64 -11.52
C ALA A 99 -6.77 13.16 -11.52
N SER A 100 -7.34 13.85 -10.52
CA SER A 100 -7.22 15.29 -10.37
C SER A 100 -5.81 15.73 -10.01
N LEU A 101 -5.09 14.93 -9.22
CA LEU A 101 -3.66 15.11 -8.95
C LEU A 101 -2.87 14.97 -10.26
N VAL A 102 -3.04 13.88 -11.01
CA VAL A 102 -2.34 13.65 -12.29
C VAL A 102 -2.64 14.76 -13.30
N HIS A 103 -3.89 15.22 -13.38
CA HIS A 103 -4.24 16.38 -14.20
C HIS A 103 -3.48 17.63 -13.77
N THR A 104 -3.44 17.92 -12.49
CA THR A 104 -2.79 19.12 -11.93
C THR A 104 -1.27 19.10 -12.14
N GLU A 105 -0.65 17.92 -12.02
CA GLU A 105 0.80 17.74 -12.14
C GLU A 105 1.29 17.76 -13.58
N SER A 106 0.59 17.11 -14.49
CA SER A 106 1.08 16.91 -15.86
C SER A 106 0.08 17.15 -16.98
N THR A 107 -1.21 17.35 -16.66
CA THR A 107 -2.29 17.32 -17.66
C THR A 107 -2.28 16.01 -18.47
N PHE A 108 -2.07 14.88 -17.80
CA PHE A 108 -1.96 13.54 -18.40
C PHE A 108 -0.82 13.39 -19.42
N ARG A 109 0.30 14.10 -19.24
CA ARG A 109 1.50 13.92 -20.05
C ARG A 109 2.37 12.82 -19.47
N LYS A 110 2.63 11.78 -20.28
CA LYS A 110 3.42 10.61 -19.85
C LYS A 110 4.87 10.96 -19.50
N GLU A 111 5.48 11.87 -20.25
CA GLU A 111 6.90 12.21 -20.17
C GLU A 111 7.10 13.64 -19.62
N ALA A 112 6.24 14.07 -18.69
CA ALA A 112 6.38 15.38 -18.09
C ALA A 112 7.68 15.47 -17.27
N LEU A 113 8.40 16.57 -17.43
CA LEU A 113 9.62 16.86 -16.70
C LEU A 113 9.58 18.30 -16.20
N SER A 114 9.83 18.50 -14.91
CA SER A 114 9.92 19.84 -14.32
C SER A 114 11.36 20.31 -14.17
N ALA A 115 11.54 21.63 -14.06
CA ALA A 115 12.86 22.25 -13.85
C ALA A 115 13.50 21.83 -12.50
N VAL A 116 12.72 21.30 -11.57
CA VAL A 116 13.19 20.84 -10.25
C VAL A 116 13.35 19.33 -10.16
N GLY A 117 13.33 18.63 -11.31
CA GLY A 117 13.57 17.20 -11.40
C GLY A 117 12.39 16.30 -11.01
N ALA A 118 11.16 16.83 -10.99
CA ALA A 118 9.96 15.99 -10.91
C ALA A 118 9.67 15.40 -12.30
N ILE A 119 9.31 14.12 -12.34
CA ILE A 119 9.15 13.37 -13.59
C ILE A 119 7.80 12.67 -13.64
N GLY A 120 7.34 12.42 -14.87
CA GLY A 120 6.18 11.61 -15.19
C GLY A 120 4.83 12.22 -14.86
N PRO A 121 3.75 11.44 -15.03
CA PRO A 121 2.38 11.92 -14.87
C PRO A 121 2.04 12.48 -13.49
N ALA A 122 2.52 11.85 -12.43
CA ALA A 122 2.30 12.28 -11.06
C ALA A 122 3.40 13.22 -10.53
N GLN A 123 4.36 13.62 -11.38
CA GLN A 123 5.47 14.53 -11.03
C GLN A 123 6.23 14.08 -9.76
N VAL A 124 6.54 12.79 -9.70
CA VAL A 124 7.32 12.23 -8.59
C VAL A 124 8.77 12.71 -8.69
N ARG A 125 9.37 13.10 -7.57
CA ARG A 125 10.79 13.44 -7.48
C ARG A 125 11.60 12.20 -7.09
N PRO A 126 12.41 11.61 -8.02
CA PRO A 126 13.16 10.38 -7.74
C PRO A 126 14.09 10.48 -6.54
N HIS A 127 14.73 11.63 -6.37
CA HIS A 127 15.66 11.88 -5.26
C HIS A 127 15.02 11.62 -3.89
N TYR A 128 13.74 11.90 -3.73
CA TYR A 128 13.04 11.71 -2.44
C TYR A 128 12.30 10.39 -2.35
N TRP A 129 11.79 9.87 -3.47
CA TRP A 129 10.75 8.84 -3.43
C TRP A 129 11.11 7.50 -4.10
N SER A 130 12.18 7.42 -4.92
CA SER A 130 12.53 6.18 -5.62
C SER A 130 12.75 5.01 -4.64
N GLY A 131 13.47 5.24 -3.55
CA GLY A 131 13.69 4.23 -2.51
C GLY A 131 12.43 3.83 -1.75
N PHE A 132 11.51 4.77 -1.54
CA PHE A 132 10.23 4.52 -0.87
C PHE A 132 9.28 3.71 -1.75
N CYS A 133 9.15 4.06 -3.01
CA CYS A 133 8.26 3.39 -3.94
C CYS A 133 8.76 2.01 -4.38
N GLY A 134 10.05 1.70 -4.18
CA GLY A 134 10.66 0.46 -4.66
C GLY A 134 10.64 0.33 -6.19
N SER A 135 10.25 1.38 -6.92
CA SER A 135 10.25 1.38 -8.37
C SER A 135 11.64 1.68 -8.92
N SER A 136 12.06 0.86 -9.86
CA SER A 136 13.32 1.04 -10.57
C SER A 136 13.22 2.02 -11.74
N ASN A 137 12.01 2.29 -12.25
CA ASN A 137 11.80 3.11 -13.44
C ASN A 137 10.62 4.08 -13.31
N LEU A 138 10.84 5.19 -12.62
CA LEU A 138 9.83 6.27 -12.49
C LEU A 138 9.60 7.05 -13.80
N HIS A 139 10.32 6.75 -14.88
CA HIS A 139 10.00 7.24 -16.23
C HIS A 139 8.90 6.43 -16.91
N ASP A 140 8.63 5.21 -16.46
CA ASP A 140 7.42 4.49 -16.88
C ASP A 140 6.18 5.16 -16.30
N PRO A 141 5.18 5.53 -17.15
CA PRO A 141 4.02 6.28 -16.68
C PRO A 141 3.16 5.53 -15.67
N ALA A 142 3.03 4.20 -15.80
CA ALA A 142 2.27 3.38 -14.85
C ALA A 142 2.96 3.34 -13.48
N GLU A 143 4.27 3.01 -13.46
CA GLU A 143 5.08 2.99 -12.25
C GLU A 143 5.10 4.36 -11.55
N ASN A 144 5.12 5.44 -12.33
CA ASN A 144 5.07 6.79 -11.81
C ASN A 144 3.75 7.12 -11.10
N ILE A 145 2.61 6.71 -11.69
CA ILE A 145 1.29 6.89 -11.07
C ILE A 145 1.17 6.03 -9.80
N TYR A 146 1.64 4.78 -9.83
CA TYR A 146 1.64 3.91 -8.65
C TYR A 146 2.48 4.50 -7.52
N CYS A 147 3.66 5.01 -7.83
CA CYS A 147 4.50 5.70 -6.86
C CYS A 147 3.81 6.97 -6.32
N GLY A 148 3.24 7.80 -7.19
CA GLY A 148 2.51 9.00 -6.78
C GLY A 148 1.34 8.70 -5.84
N ALA A 149 0.58 7.65 -6.12
CA ALA A 149 -0.50 7.18 -5.25
C ALA A 149 0.04 6.68 -3.90
N GLN A 150 1.11 5.89 -3.91
CA GLN A 150 1.76 5.40 -2.69
C GLN A 150 2.29 6.53 -1.81
N VAL A 151 2.90 7.55 -2.42
CA VAL A 151 3.34 8.77 -1.72
C VAL A 151 2.17 9.52 -1.12
N LEU A 152 1.08 9.72 -1.89
CA LEU A 152 -0.11 10.43 -1.40
C LEU A 152 -0.75 9.69 -0.22
N SER A 153 -0.89 8.36 -0.31
CA SER A 153 -1.41 7.53 0.78
C SER A 153 -0.54 7.64 2.04
N HIS A 154 0.77 7.51 1.90
CA HIS A 154 1.71 7.68 3.00
C HIS A 154 1.60 9.08 3.66
N LEU A 155 1.47 10.12 2.87
CA LEU A 155 1.29 11.47 3.39
C LEU A 155 -0.07 11.64 4.08
N ARG A 156 -1.13 11.02 3.56
CA ARG A 156 -2.46 11.02 4.19
C ARG A 156 -2.43 10.35 5.56
N ASP A 157 -1.75 9.21 5.69
CA ASP A 157 -1.60 8.51 6.97
C ASP A 157 -0.86 9.36 8.00
N ARG A 158 0.13 10.12 7.58
CA ARG A 158 0.86 11.05 8.46
C ARG A 158 0.10 12.32 8.81
N CYS A 159 -0.76 12.77 7.93
CA CYS A 159 -1.52 14.01 8.04
C CYS A 159 -2.89 13.83 8.68
N GLY A 160 -3.50 12.64 8.55
CA GLY A 160 -4.86 12.34 8.97
C GLY A 160 -5.95 12.82 8.02
N ASN A 161 -5.63 13.52 6.92
CA ASN A 161 -6.61 13.98 5.93
C ASN A 161 -5.96 14.32 4.57
N ASP A 162 -6.79 14.34 3.51
CA ASP A 162 -6.36 14.59 2.12
C ASP A 162 -5.80 16.00 1.90
N ILE A 163 -6.38 17.02 2.51
CA ILE A 163 -5.95 18.42 2.31
C ILE A 163 -4.51 18.62 2.79
N CYS A 164 -4.18 18.11 3.97
CA CYS A 164 -2.82 18.13 4.49
C CYS A 164 -1.89 17.29 3.61
N ALA A 165 -2.31 16.10 3.17
CA ALA A 165 -1.52 15.24 2.30
C ALA A 165 -1.20 15.91 0.96
N LEU A 166 -2.16 16.54 0.32
CA LEU A 166 -1.98 17.28 -0.92
C LEU A 166 -1.01 18.47 -0.76
N ARG A 167 -1.13 19.20 0.34
CA ARG A 167 -0.17 20.27 0.66
C ARG A 167 1.23 19.72 0.81
N ALA A 168 1.39 18.64 1.57
CA ALA A 168 2.68 17.98 1.77
C ALA A 168 3.25 17.39 0.46
N TYR A 169 2.40 16.88 -0.41
CA TYR A 169 2.79 16.39 -1.74
C TYR A 169 3.44 17.50 -2.58
N ASN A 170 2.82 18.68 -2.61
CA ASN A 170 3.27 19.82 -3.41
C ASN A 170 4.52 20.51 -2.86
N ILE A 171 4.51 20.85 -1.56
CA ILE A 171 5.54 21.71 -0.96
C ILE A 171 6.42 21.00 0.08
N GLY A 172 6.12 19.74 0.40
CA GLY A 172 6.76 19.01 1.49
C GLY A 172 6.10 19.23 2.85
N MET A 173 6.23 18.25 3.74
CA MET A 173 5.56 18.19 5.04
C MET A 173 5.84 19.39 5.95
N TYR A 174 7.05 19.94 5.88
CA TYR A 174 7.53 20.96 6.81
C TYR A 174 7.69 22.34 6.16
N SER A 175 7.19 22.53 4.96
CA SER A 175 7.27 23.81 4.25
C SER A 175 6.27 24.83 4.80
N ASN A 176 6.70 26.09 4.83
CA ASN A 176 5.89 27.23 5.23
C ASN A 176 5.24 27.96 4.05
N GLU A 177 5.30 27.42 2.84
CA GLU A 177 4.73 28.03 1.63
C GLU A 177 3.21 27.87 1.55
N VAL A 178 2.50 28.39 2.53
CA VAL A 178 1.06 28.18 2.71
C VAL A 178 0.24 28.61 1.47
N GLN A 179 0.59 29.73 0.84
CA GLN A 179 -0.14 30.22 -0.33
C GLN A 179 0.04 29.30 -1.58
N ALA A 180 1.24 28.77 -1.78
CA ALA A 180 1.49 27.82 -2.86
C ALA A 180 0.67 26.52 -2.66
N ALA A 181 0.67 26.01 -1.44
CA ALA A 181 -0.11 24.84 -1.06
C ALA A 181 -1.62 25.06 -1.23
N GLN A 182 -2.14 26.21 -0.81
CA GLN A 182 -3.57 26.53 -0.97
C GLN A 182 -3.98 26.60 -2.45
N ARG A 183 -3.17 27.24 -3.30
CA ARG A 183 -3.42 27.28 -4.75
C ARG A 183 -3.38 25.88 -5.39
N TYR A 184 -2.48 25.04 -4.90
CA TYR A 184 -2.39 23.65 -5.39
C TYR A 184 -3.64 22.84 -5.03
N VAL A 185 -4.06 22.86 -3.76
CA VAL A 185 -5.30 22.18 -3.32
C VAL A 185 -6.50 22.70 -4.12
N ALA A 186 -6.65 24.00 -4.28
CA ALA A 186 -7.75 24.57 -5.06
C ALA A 186 -7.77 24.12 -6.52
N LYS A 187 -6.60 23.89 -7.16
CA LYS A 187 -6.53 23.33 -8.52
C LYS A 187 -7.00 21.86 -8.55
N ILE A 188 -6.65 21.08 -7.55
CA ILE A 188 -7.09 19.68 -7.45
C ILE A 188 -8.58 19.61 -7.20
N ASP A 189 -9.12 20.42 -6.29
CA ASP A 189 -10.56 20.50 -6.03
C ASP A 189 -11.33 20.88 -7.29
N TRP A 190 -10.88 21.91 -8.01
CA TRP A 190 -11.48 22.30 -9.28
C TRP A 190 -11.47 21.14 -10.30
N ALA A 191 -10.35 20.43 -10.43
CA ALA A 191 -10.24 19.30 -11.35
C ALA A 191 -11.17 18.15 -10.93
N ARG A 192 -11.26 17.88 -9.63
CA ARG A 192 -12.15 16.85 -9.06
C ARG A 192 -13.63 17.17 -9.31
N ASP A 193 -14.05 18.40 -9.05
CA ASP A 193 -15.41 18.86 -9.31
C ASP A 193 -15.76 18.78 -10.80
N ARG A 194 -14.81 19.17 -11.66
CA ARG A 194 -14.96 19.05 -13.11
C ARG A 194 -15.13 17.59 -13.55
N LEU A 195 -14.34 16.66 -12.98
CA LEU A 195 -14.46 15.25 -13.31
C LEU A 195 -15.81 14.68 -12.82
N ARG A 196 -16.28 15.08 -11.64
CA ARG A 196 -17.57 14.70 -11.07
C ARG A 196 -18.75 15.22 -11.88
N SER A 197 -18.68 16.43 -12.42
CA SER A 197 -19.76 16.99 -13.24
C SER A 197 -19.97 16.25 -14.57
N HIS A 198 -19.05 15.37 -14.96
CA HIS A 198 -19.15 14.50 -16.12
C HIS A 198 -19.45 13.03 -15.73
N ALA A 199 -19.98 12.79 -14.52
CA ALA A 199 -20.50 11.48 -14.16
C ALA A 199 -21.64 11.10 -15.12
N LEU A 200 -21.56 9.88 -15.72
CA LEU A 200 -22.55 9.33 -16.65
C LEU A 200 -23.81 8.91 -15.93
#